data_7328d1a80f8f1194cb4220bac8f2242f
#
_entry.id   7328d1a80f8f1194cb4220bac8f2242f
#
_cell.length_a   1.000
_cell.length_b   1.000
_cell.length_c   1.000
_cell.angle_alpha   90.00
_cell.angle_beta   90.00
_cell.angle_gamma   90.00
#
_symmetry.space_group_name_H-M   'P 1'
#
loop_
_entity.id
_entity.type
_entity.pdbx_description
1 polymer ?
#
loop_
_entity_poly.entity_id
_entity_poly.type
_entity_poly.pdbx_seq_one_letter_code
_entity_poly.pdbx_strand_id
1 'polypeptide(L)'
;MSIKKTIYIILFFIFFNFANAEENLKSVGKFKDWETFVLSQEGNKICFAQSIPVVRAPKKLKREPSRLFVSFRPNENIKNEISLTNGYEFKQKAPVSAKSGKKSYDLFSKGRFAWVVDSKDEIKLIMTMKRASRLMIIGNTNKGAQTTDHYSMMGFTKAYNTAKKNCS
;
A
#
# COMPACT_ATOMS: atom_id res chain seq x y z
N MET A 1 40.47 64.51 -14.85
CA MET A 1 39.08 64.49 -14.42
C MET A 1 38.55 63.07 -14.66
N SER A 2 38.54 62.25 -13.56
CA SER A 2 38.27 60.81 -13.65
C SER A 2 36.83 60.53 -13.17
N ILE A 3 36.01 60.02 -14.09
CA ILE A 3 34.62 59.66 -13.80
C ILE A 3 34.61 58.22 -13.31
N LYS A 4 34.40 58.00 -12.01
CA LYS A 4 34.19 56.70 -11.40
C LYS A 4 32.78 56.23 -11.75
N LYS A 5 32.67 55.21 -12.60
CA LYS A 5 31.41 54.50 -12.87
C LYS A 5 31.13 53.52 -11.72
N THR A 6 30.17 53.88 -10.87
CA THR A 6 29.65 52.99 -9.83
C THR A 6 28.67 52.01 -10.46
N ILE A 7 29.05 50.71 -10.55
CA ILE A 7 28.18 49.65 -11.00
C ILE A 7 27.36 49.18 -9.81
N TYR A 8 26.04 49.44 -9.81
CA TYR A 8 25.07 48.85 -8.89
C TYR A 8 24.77 47.42 -9.32
N ILE A 9 25.30 46.45 -8.61
CA ILE A 9 24.90 45.05 -8.74
C ILE A 9 23.60 44.88 -7.98
N ILE A 10 22.48 44.86 -8.70
CA ILE A 10 21.20 44.47 -8.14
C ILE A 10 21.19 42.94 -7.97
N LEU A 11 21.40 42.49 -6.74
CA LEU A 11 21.26 41.08 -6.37
C LEU A 11 19.79 40.75 -6.34
N PHE A 12 19.28 40.13 -7.41
CA PHE A 12 17.92 39.62 -7.52
C PHE A 12 17.85 38.31 -6.71
N PHE A 13 17.44 38.41 -5.43
CA PHE A 13 17.12 37.26 -4.61
C PHE A 13 15.86 36.60 -5.16
N ILE A 14 16.02 35.59 -5.99
CA ILE A 14 14.94 34.70 -6.39
C ILE A 14 14.62 33.82 -5.17
N PHE A 15 13.59 34.19 -4.42
CA PHE A 15 13.00 33.33 -3.42
C PHE A 15 12.36 32.14 -4.14
N PHE A 16 13.07 31.02 -4.24
CA PHE A 16 12.44 29.75 -4.57
C PHE A 16 11.53 29.37 -3.40
N ASN A 17 10.25 29.70 -3.54
CA ASN A 17 9.21 29.08 -2.70
C ASN A 17 9.18 27.61 -3.05
N PHE A 18 9.84 26.76 -2.26
CA PHE A 18 9.57 25.34 -2.26
C PHE A 18 8.14 25.19 -1.73
N ALA A 19 7.18 25.00 -2.63
CA ALA A 19 5.86 24.56 -2.27
C ALA A 19 6.04 23.16 -1.64
N ASN A 20 6.01 23.08 -0.31
CA ASN A 20 5.88 21.82 0.39
C ASN A 20 4.51 21.26 -0.03
N ALA A 21 4.50 20.28 -0.93
CA ALA A 21 3.31 19.49 -1.21
C ALA A 21 2.99 18.74 0.08
N GLU A 22 2.03 19.25 0.85
CA GLU A 22 1.58 18.63 2.08
C GLU A 22 0.83 17.36 1.72
N GLU A 23 1.46 16.24 2.00
CA GLU A 23 0.89 14.91 1.82
C GLU A 23 -0.17 14.67 2.89
N ASN A 24 -1.44 14.94 2.57
CA ASN A 24 -2.56 14.82 3.50
C ASN A 24 -3.11 13.40 3.54
N LEU A 25 -2.52 12.55 4.39
CA LEU A 25 -3.04 11.22 4.72
C LEU A 25 -4.09 11.35 5.84
N LYS A 26 -5.34 10.99 5.54
CA LYS A 26 -6.45 11.04 6.49
C LYS A 26 -7.05 9.65 6.70
N SER A 27 -7.14 9.20 7.95
CA SER A 27 -8.01 8.07 8.32
C SER A 27 -9.47 8.49 8.24
N VAL A 28 -10.26 7.76 7.47
CA VAL A 28 -11.69 8.03 7.27
C VAL A 28 -12.61 6.98 7.89
N GLY A 29 -12.04 5.97 8.54
CA GLY A 29 -12.78 5.00 9.33
C GLY A 29 -11.97 3.78 9.73
N LYS A 30 -12.18 3.33 10.96
CA LYS A 30 -11.63 2.09 11.51
C LYS A 30 -12.76 1.07 11.71
N PHE A 31 -12.57 -0.13 11.17
CA PHE A 31 -13.57 -1.18 11.13
C PHE A 31 -12.94 -2.50 11.62
N LYS A 32 -12.92 -2.69 12.93
CA LYS A 32 -12.26 -3.84 13.59
C LYS A 32 -10.79 -3.93 13.21
N ASP A 33 -10.39 -4.94 12.42
CA ASP A 33 -9.00 -5.21 12.02
C ASP A 33 -8.59 -4.49 10.73
N TRP A 34 -9.46 -3.63 10.20
CA TRP A 34 -9.24 -2.85 8.98
C TRP A 34 -9.42 -1.37 9.22
N GLU A 35 -8.62 -0.57 8.56
CA GLU A 35 -8.71 0.89 8.57
C GLU A 35 -8.69 1.43 7.15
N THR A 36 -9.44 2.50 6.90
CA THR A 36 -9.53 3.13 5.58
C THR A 36 -8.90 4.50 5.62
N PHE A 37 -8.11 4.78 4.61
CA PHE A 37 -7.38 6.03 4.44
C PHE A 37 -7.70 6.68 3.10
N VAL A 38 -7.61 8.01 3.10
CA VAL A 38 -7.57 8.84 1.90
C VAL A 38 -6.30 9.65 1.93
N LEU A 39 -5.51 9.54 0.87
CA LEU A 39 -4.34 10.34 0.60
C LEU A 39 -4.67 11.30 -0.53
N SER A 40 -4.44 12.58 -0.30
CA SER A 40 -4.56 13.63 -1.32
C SER A 40 -3.21 14.28 -1.52
N GLN A 41 -2.69 14.24 -2.75
CA GLN A 41 -1.41 14.81 -3.12
C GLN A 41 -1.48 15.39 -4.53
N GLU A 42 -1.18 16.69 -4.69
CA GLU A 42 -1.10 17.37 -6.00
C GLU A 42 -2.31 17.12 -6.92
N GLY A 43 -3.53 17.15 -6.37
CA GLY A 43 -4.75 16.87 -7.13
C GLY A 43 -5.03 15.38 -7.39
N ASN A 44 -4.12 14.49 -7.04
CA ASN A 44 -4.33 13.05 -7.06
C ASN A 44 -4.98 12.58 -5.77
N LYS A 45 -5.89 11.61 -5.90
CA LYS A 45 -6.57 11.00 -4.76
C LYS A 45 -6.36 9.51 -4.76
N ILE A 46 -5.88 8.99 -3.64
CA ILE A 46 -5.68 7.56 -3.40
C ILE A 46 -6.51 7.18 -2.18
N CYS A 47 -7.38 6.19 -2.33
CA CYS A 47 -8.15 5.66 -1.21
C CYS A 47 -7.80 4.19 -1.01
N PHE A 48 -7.53 3.78 0.21
CA PHE A 48 -7.19 2.40 0.46
C PHE A 48 -7.69 1.89 1.80
N ALA A 49 -8.06 0.62 1.82
CA ALA A 49 -8.28 -0.14 3.04
C ALA A 49 -7.00 -0.88 3.39
N GLN A 50 -6.60 -0.84 4.66
CA GLN A 50 -5.37 -1.44 5.17
C GLN A 50 -5.66 -2.33 6.37
N SER A 51 -4.92 -3.43 6.48
CA SER A 51 -4.86 -4.27 7.68
C SER A 51 -3.44 -4.67 8.01
N ILE A 52 -3.20 -4.97 9.29
CA ILE A 52 -1.99 -5.60 9.80
C ILE A 52 -2.29 -7.05 10.17
N PRO A 53 -1.33 -7.99 10.07
CA PRO A 53 -1.60 -9.38 10.38
C PRO A 53 -1.79 -9.59 11.89
N VAL A 54 -2.76 -10.42 12.24
CA VAL A 54 -3.02 -10.83 13.63
C VAL A 54 -2.05 -11.90 14.12
N VAL A 55 -1.42 -12.63 13.19
CA VAL A 55 -0.33 -13.59 13.48
C VAL A 55 0.74 -13.45 12.42
N ARG A 56 2.00 -13.44 12.85
CA ARG A 56 3.19 -13.43 11.99
C ARG A 56 4.08 -14.61 12.33
N ALA A 57 4.33 -15.48 11.38
CA ALA A 57 5.19 -16.64 11.57
C ALA A 57 6.37 -16.64 10.58
N PRO A 58 7.56 -17.11 10.99
CA PRO A 58 7.92 -17.49 12.34
C PRO A 58 8.09 -16.27 13.27
N LYS A 59 7.67 -16.41 14.54
CA LYS A 59 7.71 -15.31 15.54
C LYS A 59 9.11 -14.76 15.80
N LYS A 60 10.13 -15.61 15.69
CA LYS A 60 11.54 -15.25 15.97
C LYS A 60 12.19 -14.45 14.83
N LEU A 61 11.59 -14.43 13.64
CA LEU A 61 12.12 -13.67 12.50
C LEU A 61 11.90 -12.18 12.71
N LYS A 62 12.99 -11.45 12.93
CA LYS A 62 12.95 -9.98 12.99
C LYS A 62 12.69 -9.43 11.58
N ARG A 63 11.61 -8.68 11.41
CA ARG A 63 11.21 -8.03 10.16
C ARG A 63 10.34 -6.82 10.44
N GLU A 64 10.31 -5.90 9.52
CA GLU A 64 9.48 -4.71 9.63
C GLU A 64 7.97 -5.03 9.61
N PRO A 65 7.11 -4.05 9.87
CA PRO A 65 5.67 -4.26 9.85
C PRO A 65 5.18 -4.82 8.51
N SER A 66 4.33 -5.84 8.58
CA SER A 66 3.59 -6.37 7.43
C SER A 66 2.28 -5.62 7.27
N ARG A 67 1.86 -5.39 6.02
CA ARG A 67 0.59 -4.72 5.71
C ARG A 67 -0.03 -5.31 4.45
N LEU A 68 -1.35 -5.39 4.44
CA LEU A 68 -2.17 -5.77 3.30
C LEU A 68 -3.06 -4.58 2.94
N PHE A 69 -3.10 -4.24 1.65
CA PHE A 69 -3.84 -3.10 1.12
C PHE A 69 -4.82 -3.52 0.04
N VAL A 70 -5.93 -2.80 -0.06
CA VAL A 70 -6.77 -2.75 -1.26
C VAL A 70 -6.96 -1.29 -1.63
N SER A 71 -6.45 -0.89 -2.80
CA SER A 71 -6.31 0.50 -3.21
C SER A 71 -7.17 0.86 -4.41
N PHE A 72 -7.56 2.12 -4.45
CA PHE A 72 -8.28 2.78 -5.54
C PHE A 72 -7.52 4.05 -5.90
N ARG A 73 -7.13 4.20 -7.18
CA ARG A 73 -6.48 5.38 -7.73
C ARG A 73 -7.21 5.83 -8.99
N PRO A 74 -8.24 6.69 -8.88
CA PRO A 74 -9.09 7.08 -10.01
C PRO A 74 -8.32 7.68 -11.19
N ASN A 75 -7.34 8.54 -10.90
CA ASN A 75 -6.52 9.21 -11.92
C ASN A 75 -5.66 8.23 -12.74
N GLU A 76 -5.38 7.05 -12.22
CA GLU A 76 -4.62 5.98 -12.89
C GLU A 76 -5.53 4.87 -13.43
N ASN A 77 -6.86 5.02 -13.35
CA ASN A 77 -7.85 3.98 -13.64
C ASN A 77 -7.67 2.67 -12.83
N ILE A 78 -6.99 2.76 -11.68
CA ILE A 78 -6.76 1.60 -10.81
C ILE A 78 -7.94 1.43 -9.88
N LYS A 79 -8.52 0.23 -9.94
CA LYS A 79 -9.65 -0.21 -9.11
C LYS A 79 -9.30 -1.55 -8.48
N ASN A 80 -9.46 -1.65 -7.17
CA ASN A 80 -9.28 -2.92 -6.41
C ASN A 80 -7.84 -3.47 -6.36
N GLU A 81 -6.80 -2.69 -6.60
CA GLU A 81 -5.43 -3.20 -6.53
C GLU A 81 -5.14 -3.79 -5.16
N ILE A 82 -4.84 -5.08 -5.14
CA ILE A 82 -4.41 -5.79 -3.93
C ILE A 82 -2.89 -5.81 -3.90
N SER A 83 -2.33 -5.20 -2.87
CA SER A 83 -0.88 -5.18 -2.63
C SER A 83 -0.55 -5.48 -1.18
N LEU A 84 0.67 -5.93 -0.94
CA LEU A 84 1.12 -6.22 0.41
C LEU A 84 2.63 -6.07 0.57
N THR A 85 3.07 -5.90 1.82
CA THR A 85 4.45 -6.08 2.25
C THR A 85 4.50 -6.99 3.47
N ASN A 86 5.48 -7.90 3.49
CA ASN A 86 5.71 -8.77 4.65
C ASN A 86 6.87 -8.27 5.53
N GLY A 87 7.35 -7.03 5.29
CA GLY A 87 8.40 -6.40 6.08
C GLY A 87 9.81 -6.89 5.76
N TYR A 88 10.02 -7.48 4.58
CA TYR A 88 11.32 -7.92 4.07
C TYR A 88 11.34 -7.89 2.54
N GLU A 89 12.52 -8.05 1.95
CA GLU A 89 12.64 -8.29 0.51
C GLU A 89 12.30 -9.72 0.15
N PHE A 90 11.34 -9.88 -0.75
CA PHE A 90 10.95 -11.19 -1.25
C PHE A 90 12.06 -11.85 -2.06
N LYS A 91 12.19 -13.16 -1.90
CA LYS A 91 13.10 -13.97 -2.72
C LYS A 91 12.62 -13.91 -4.18
N GLN A 92 13.51 -13.48 -5.07
CA GLN A 92 13.22 -13.42 -6.50
C GLN A 92 12.79 -14.79 -7.04
N LYS A 93 11.81 -14.80 -7.93
CA LYS A 93 11.25 -16.01 -8.56
C LYS A 93 10.65 -17.03 -7.59
N ALA A 94 10.56 -16.72 -6.29
CA ALA A 94 9.84 -17.57 -5.35
C ALA A 94 8.35 -17.17 -5.32
N PRO A 95 7.44 -18.14 -5.22
CA PRO A 95 6.01 -17.86 -5.19
C PRO A 95 5.64 -17.09 -3.91
N VAL A 96 4.78 -16.07 -4.09
CA VAL A 96 4.03 -15.45 -3.01
C VAL A 96 2.56 -15.80 -3.23
N SER A 97 1.85 -16.23 -2.19
CA SER A 97 0.46 -16.63 -2.34
C SER A 97 -0.43 -16.12 -1.22
N ALA A 98 -1.67 -15.77 -1.60
CA ALA A 98 -2.76 -15.48 -0.69
C ALA A 98 -3.71 -16.68 -0.63
N LYS A 99 -3.94 -17.25 0.57
CA LYS A 99 -4.75 -18.46 0.74
C LYS A 99 -5.90 -18.24 1.72
N SER A 100 -7.06 -18.76 1.37
CA SER A 100 -8.22 -18.82 2.26
C SER A 100 -9.02 -20.12 2.02
N GLY A 101 -9.04 -20.98 3.03
CA GLY A 101 -9.56 -22.34 2.89
C GLY A 101 -8.85 -23.11 1.77
N LYS A 102 -9.61 -23.63 0.80
CA LYS A 102 -9.07 -24.35 -0.37
C LYS A 102 -8.64 -23.43 -1.52
N LYS A 103 -8.89 -22.12 -1.43
CA LYS A 103 -8.56 -21.16 -2.50
C LYS A 103 -7.15 -20.63 -2.32
N SER A 104 -6.42 -20.53 -3.43
CA SER A 104 -5.08 -19.94 -3.49
C SER A 104 -5.00 -18.98 -4.68
N TYR A 105 -4.33 -17.86 -4.48
CA TYR A 105 -4.09 -16.80 -5.47
C TYR A 105 -2.61 -16.50 -5.47
N ASP A 106 -2.01 -16.47 -6.65
CA ASP A 106 -0.58 -16.15 -6.80
C ASP A 106 -0.39 -14.64 -6.92
N LEU A 107 0.69 -14.17 -6.32
CA LEU A 107 1.11 -12.77 -6.36
C LEU A 107 2.49 -12.65 -6.99
N PHE A 108 2.65 -11.65 -7.82
CA PHE A 108 3.95 -11.20 -8.31
C PHE A 108 4.64 -10.37 -7.23
N SER A 109 5.92 -10.62 -6.99
CA SER A 109 6.71 -9.85 -6.03
C SER A 109 7.89 -9.14 -6.69
N LYS A 110 8.14 -7.90 -6.23
CA LYS A 110 9.33 -7.11 -6.60
C LYS A 110 9.80 -6.31 -5.38
N GLY A 111 11.06 -6.51 -5.00
CA GLY A 111 11.61 -5.90 -3.80
C GLY A 111 10.82 -6.30 -2.55
N ARG A 112 10.25 -5.34 -1.86
CA ARG A 112 9.53 -5.54 -0.59
C ARG A 112 8.01 -5.68 -0.73
N PHE A 113 7.50 -5.60 -1.95
CA PHE A 113 6.06 -5.63 -2.21
C PHE A 113 5.66 -6.82 -3.08
N ALA A 114 4.40 -7.22 -2.96
CA ALA A 114 3.78 -8.19 -3.83
C ALA A 114 2.36 -7.73 -4.21
N TRP A 115 1.92 -8.07 -5.42
CA TRP A 115 0.64 -7.67 -6.02
C TRP A 115 -0.06 -8.83 -6.67
N VAL A 116 -1.39 -8.80 -6.70
CA VAL A 116 -2.16 -9.60 -7.65
C VAL A 116 -2.07 -8.93 -9.01
N VAL A 117 -1.68 -9.68 -10.03
CA VAL A 117 -1.41 -9.11 -11.38
C VAL A 117 -2.65 -9.11 -12.25
N ASP A 118 -3.45 -10.16 -12.19
CA ASP A 118 -4.64 -10.30 -13.04
C ASP A 118 -5.86 -9.69 -12.36
N SER A 119 -6.55 -8.78 -13.06
CA SER A 119 -7.74 -8.09 -12.54
C SER A 119 -8.91 -9.03 -12.22
N LYS A 120 -9.01 -10.17 -12.92
CA LYS A 120 -10.05 -11.17 -12.62
C LYS A 120 -9.73 -11.88 -11.30
N ASP A 121 -8.46 -12.15 -11.03
CA ASP A 121 -8.04 -12.76 -9.78
C ASP A 121 -8.12 -11.78 -8.61
N GLU A 122 -7.87 -10.47 -8.83
CA GLU A 122 -8.18 -9.44 -7.84
C GLU A 122 -9.65 -9.46 -7.43
N ILE A 123 -10.57 -9.46 -8.40
CA ILE A 123 -12.01 -9.51 -8.13
C ILE A 123 -12.38 -10.79 -7.34
N LYS A 124 -11.87 -11.95 -7.75
CA LYS A 124 -12.10 -13.23 -7.06
C LYS A 124 -11.55 -13.22 -5.63
N LEU A 125 -10.34 -12.66 -5.44
CA LEU A 125 -9.73 -12.56 -4.12
C LEU A 125 -10.53 -11.61 -3.22
N ILE A 126 -10.97 -10.45 -3.72
CA ILE A 126 -11.85 -9.53 -2.98
C ILE A 126 -13.14 -10.23 -2.56
N MET A 127 -13.79 -10.98 -3.46
CA MET A 127 -15.00 -11.74 -3.12
C MET A 127 -14.72 -12.81 -2.06
N THR A 128 -13.54 -13.43 -2.11
CA THR A 128 -13.11 -14.40 -1.09
C THR A 128 -12.88 -13.69 0.24
N MET A 129 -12.17 -12.56 0.27
CA MET A 129 -11.93 -11.77 1.48
C MET A 129 -13.23 -11.29 2.14
N LYS A 130 -14.25 -10.92 1.36
CA LYS A 130 -15.57 -10.50 1.90
C LYS A 130 -16.32 -11.63 2.61
N ARG A 131 -16.03 -12.90 2.31
CA ARG A 131 -16.71 -14.09 2.84
C ARG A 131 -15.88 -14.88 3.84
N ALA A 132 -14.58 -14.66 3.87
CA ALA A 132 -13.65 -15.37 4.71
C ALA A 132 -13.59 -14.77 6.11
N SER A 133 -13.21 -15.58 7.10
CA SER A 133 -12.80 -15.10 8.42
C SER A 133 -11.31 -14.71 8.46
N ARG A 134 -10.51 -15.31 7.59
CA ARG A 134 -9.05 -15.17 7.58
C ARG A 134 -8.46 -15.31 6.18
N LEU A 135 -7.40 -14.56 5.92
CA LEU A 135 -6.52 -14.71 4.76
C LEU A 135 -5.09 -14.99 5.25
N MET A 136 -4.41 -15.95 4.65
CA MET A 136 -2.99 -16.25 4.89
C MET A 136 -2.17 -15.72 3.72
N ILE A 137 -1.10 -15.00 4.00
CA ILE A 137 -0.08 -14.62 3.03
C ILE A 137 1.17 -15.44 3.30
N ILE A 138 1.58 -16.21 2.30
CA ILE A 138 2.78 -17.05 2.36
C ILE A 138 3.81 -16.48 1.40
N GLY A 139 5.02 -16.26 1.88
CA GLY A 139 6.13 -15.75 1.08
C GLY A 139 7.48 -16.22 1.61
N ASN A 140 8.54 -15.95 0.86
CA ASN A 140 9.89 -16.30 1.23
C ASN A 140 10.78 -15.06 1.27
N THR A 141 11.58 -14.92 2.31
CA THR A 141 12.60 -13.87 2.40
C THR A 141 13.71 -14.13 1.35
N ASN A 142 14.44 -13.10 0.97
CA ASN A 142 15.63 -13.23 0.11
C ASN A 142 16.69 -14.20 0.69
N LYS A 143 16.68 -14.43 2.01
CA LYS A 143 17.52 -15.41 2.70
C LYS A 143 16.93 -16.84 2.72
N GLY A 144 15.75 -17.04 2.12
CA GLY A 144 15.12 -18.34 1.96
C GLY A 144 14.21 -18.79 3.10
N ALA A 145 14.02 -17.96 4.14
CA ALA A 145 13.07 -18.30 5.20
C ALA A 145 11.62 -18.11 4.72
N GLN A 146 10.78 -19.13 4.86
CA GLN A 146 9.35 -19.02 4.60
C GLN A 146 8.65 -18.27 5.73
N THR A 147 7.70 -17.42 5.37
CA THR A 147 6.83 -16.73 6.33
C THR A 147 5.36 -16.97 6.01
N THR A 148 4.54 -16.91 7.05
CA THR A 148 3.09 -16.96 6.94
C THR A 148 2.50 -15.88 7.83
N ASP A 149 1.80 -14.93 7.21
CA ASP A 149 1.09 -13.86 7.90
C ASP A 149 -0.41 -14.12 7.80
N HIS A 150 -1.10 -14.10 8.94
CA HIS A 150 -2.54 -14.27 9.00
C HIS A 150 -3.23 -12.93 9.20
N TYR A 151 -4.10 -12.57 8.28
CA TYR A 151 -4.93 -11.38 8.35
C TYR A 151 -6.36 -11.76 8.71
N SER A 152 -6.94 -11.06 9.67
CA SER A 152 -8.38 -11.15 9.96
C SER A 152 -9.16 -10.42 8.88
N MET A 153 -10.28 -11.00 8.44
CA MET A 153 -11.19 -10.35 7.49
C MET A 153 -12.35 -9.63 8.19
N MET A 154 -12.33 -9.56 9.53
CA MET A 154 -13.34 -8.83 10.29
C MET A 154 -13.25 -7.33 10.01
N GLY A 155 -14.31 -6.76 9.44
CA GLY A 155 -14.38 -5.35 9.06
C GLY A 155 -13.95 -5.06 7.61
N PHE A 156 -13.38 -6.03 6.89
CA PHE A 156 -12.89 -5.85 5.52
C PHE A 156 -13.94 -5.26 4.58
N THR A 157 -15.14 -5.86 4.52
CA THR A 157 -16.19 -5.41 3.60
C THR A 157 -16.56 -3.95 3.82
N LYS A 158 -16.64 -3.50 5.07
CA LYS A 158 -16.97 -2.11 5.40
C LYS A 158 -15.81 -1.18 5.04
N ALA A 159 -14.58 -1.54 5.37
CA ALA A 159 -13.38 -0.77 5.01
C ALA A 159 -13.23 -0.63 3.50
N TYR A 160 -13.35 -1.74 2.75
CA TYR A 160 -13.32 -1.77 1.29
C TYR A 160 -14.37 -0.84 0.66
N ASN A 161 -15.64 -0.94 1.11
CA ASN A 161 -16.73 -0.12 0.59
C ASN A 161 -16.50 1.37 0.90
N THR A 162 -15.94 1.68 2.06
CA THR A 162 -15.58 3.06 2.45
C THR A 162 -14.48 3.60 1.55
N ALA A 163 -13.40 2.83 1.31
CA ALA A 163 -12.34 3.24 0.39
C ALA A 163 -12.89 3.47 -1.03
N LYS A 164 -13.65 2.52 -1.55
CA LYS A 164 -14.27 2.62 -2.87
C LYS A 164 -15.13 3.87 -2.99
N LYS A 165 -16.02 4.14 -2.02
CA LYS A 165 -16.92 5.31 -2.02
C LYS A 165 -16.14 6.64 -1.99
N ASN A 166 -15.02 6.70 -1.30
CA ASN A 166 -14.21 7.92 -1.23
C ASN A 166 -13.43 8.21 -2.52
N CYS A 167 -13.23 7.21 -3.38
CA CYS A 167 -12.52 7.32 -4.65
C CYS A 167 -13.39 6.98 -5.88
N SER A 168 -14.71 6.98 -5.74
CA SER A 168 -15.68 6.90 -6.85
C SER A 168 -16.18 8.28 -7.22
#